data_9866fe43801e9bf4b43ee81a862f7424
#
_entry.id   9866fe43801e9bf4b43ee81a862f7424
#
_cell.length_a   1.000
_cell.length_b   1.000
_cell.length_c   1.000
_cell.angle_alpha   90.00
_cell.angle_beta   90.00
_cell.angle_gamma   90.00
#
_symmetry.space_group_name_H-M   'P 1'
#
loop_
_entity.id
_entity.type
_entity.pdbx_description
1 polymer ?
#
loop_
_entity_poly.entity_id
_entity_poly.type
_entity_poly.pdbx_seq_one_letter_code
_entity_poly.pdbx_strand_id
1 'polypeptide(L)'
;MQRLAYENEKLARRPQGHNGEYFVVCTLYYTPKESGFTFARGFDATPVTKPGLHGRTYPRDFLRSVKKEGFGRIVTPVNGRQYIRYNGGGSFGFASHPAGGGGVLVDRYSAAAKLGQSGLHRGAVIETESPTVQKVFGSNRWKIMDTGGGLRRWQIDCYFGEDEPLGPGKFQGRPRATTFEYAYANARILN
;
A
#
# COMPACT_ATOMS: atom_id res chain seq x y z
N MET A 1 -9.66 17.88 -18.74
CA MET A 1 -10.34 16.95 -19.65
C MET A 1 -10.13 15.47 -19.33
N GLN A 2 -8.93 15.00 -19.07
CA GLN A 2 -8.67 13.58 -18.73
C GLN A 2 -9.45 13.08 -17.49
N ARG A 3 -9.56 13.89 -16.43
CA ARG A 3 -10.27 13.50 -15.19
C ARG A 3 -11.78 13.25 -15.41
N LEU A 4 -12.44 14.05 -16.23
CA LEU A 4 -13.85 13.88 -16.58
C LEU A 4 -14.08 12.65 -17.47
N ALA A 5 -13.16 12.36 -18.38
CA ALA A 5 -13.22 11.15 -19.19
C ALA A 5 -13.08 9.89 -18.32
N TYR A 6 -12.18 9.89 -17.33
CA TYR A 6 -12.01 8.79 -16.39
C TYR A 6 -13.22 8.59 -15.47
N GLU A 7 -13.83 9.67 -14.96
CA GLU A 7 -15.03 9.57 -14.12
C GLU A 7 -16.22 9.05 -14.92
N ASN A 8 -16.38 9.47 -16.18
CA ASN A 8 -17.43 8.96 -17.06
C ASN A 8 -17.19 7.48 -17.44
N GLU A 9 -15.96 7.08 -17.65
CA GLU A 9 -15.59 5.69 -17.91
C GLU A 9 -15.83 4.80 -16.67
N LYS A 10 -15.57 5.32 -15.47
CA LYS A 10 -15.88 4.68 -14.19
C LYS A 10 -17.38 4.44 -14.00
N LEU A 11 -18.22 5.40 -14.42
CA LEU A 11 -19.69 5.30 -14.35
C LEU A 11 -20.25 4.37 -15.42
N ALA A 12 -19.61 4.32 -16.60
CA ALA A 12 -20.04 3.49 -17.72
C ALA A 12 -19.61 2.03 -17.61
N ARG A 13 -18.45 1.78 -17.00
CA ARG A 13 -17.91 0.43 -16.81
C ARG A 13 -18.08 -0.01 -15.37
N ARG A 14 -19.22 -0.61 -15.06
CA ARG A 14 -19.32 -1.39 -13.82
C ARG A 14 -18.36 -2.58 -13.92
N PRO A 15 -17.57 -2.88 -12.88
CA PRO A 15 -16.79 -4.10 -12.86
C PRO A 15 -17.72 -5.30 -12.96
N GLN A 16 -17.84 -5.85 -14.14
CA GLN A 16 -18.58 -7.08 -14.38
C GLN A 16 -17.53 -8.13 -14.71
N GLY A 17 -17.43 -9.14 -13.85
CA GLY A 17 -16.64 -10.31 -14.13
C GLY A 17 -17.26 -11.04 -15.33
N HIS A 18 -16.69 -10.89 -16.50
CA HIS A 18 -17.00 -11.69 -17.66
C HIS A 18 -15.71 -12.35 -18.10
N ASN A 19 -15.65 -13.68 -18.04
CA ASN A 19 -14.50 -14.49 -18.50
C ASN A 19 -13.15 -14.12 -17.85
N GLY A 20 -13.12 -13.70 -16.57
CA GLY A 20 -11.88 -13.37 -15.88
C GLY A 20 -11.29 -12.00 -16.23
N GLU A 21 -12.03 -11.19 -16.95
CA GLU A 21 -11.66 -9.79 -17.24
C GLU A 21 -12.41 -8.82 -16.33
N TYR A 22 -11.70 -7.79 -15.86
CA TYR A 22 -12.20 -6.80 -14.91
C TYR A 22 -11.72 -5.41 -15.28
N PHE A 23 -12.43 -4.40 -14.77
CA PHE A 23 -11.96 -3.02 -14.76
C PHE A 23 -11.70 -2.62 -13.32
N VAL A 24 -10.47 -2.23 -13.01
CA VAL A 24 -10.00 -1.99 -11.64
C VAL A 24 -9.42 -0.59 -11.47
N VAL A 25 -9.43 -0.11 -10.25
CA VAL A 25 -8.60 1.03 -9.84
C VAL A 25 -7.35 0.51 -9.14
N CYS A 26 -6.20 0.88 -9.67
CA CYS A 26 -4.90 0.61 -9.05
C CYS A 26 -4.53 1.80 -8.16
N THR A 27 -4.20 1.51 -6.91
CA THR A 27 -3.67 2.47 -5.93
C THR A 27 -2.30 1.98 -5.45
N LEU A 28 -1.68 2.71 -4.54
CA LEU A 28 -0.36 2.40 -4.04
C LEU A 28 -0.36 2.39 -2.51
N TYR A 29 0.25 1.36 -1.92
CA TYR A 29 0.72 1.38 -0.54
C TYR A 29 2.19 0.99 -0.49
N TYR A 30 2.86 1.29 0.63
CA TYR A 30 4.28 1.07 0.76
C TYR A 30 4.68 0.86 2.22
N THR A 31 5.93 0.50 2.47
CA THR A 31 6.50 0.45 3.80
C THR A 31 7.33 1.71 4.04
N PRO A 32 6.81 2.70 4.79
CA PRO A 32 7.54 3.92 5.08
C PRO A 32 8.76 3.66 5.95
N LYS A 33 9.85 4.38 5.68
CA LYS A 33 11.08 4.34 6.49
C LYS A 33 11.05 5.43 7.55
N GLU A 34 11.27 5.06 8.81
CA GLU A 34 11.36 5.96 9.95
C GLU A 34 12.31 7.14 9.72
N SER A 35 13.46 6.87 9.08
CA SER A 35 14.52 7.85 8.80
C SER A 35 14.04 9.09 8.04
N GLY A 36 12.96 8.98 7.31
CA GLY A 36 12.40 10.08 6.54
C GLY A 36 11.46 11.01 7.31
N PHE A 37 11.04 10.63 8.52
CA PHE A 37 10.10 11.41 9.32
C PHE A 37 10.82 12.34 10.29
N THR A 38 11.33 13.44 9.77
CA THR A 38 12.08 14.44 10.54
C THR A 38 11.37 15.80 10.51
N PHE A 39 11.61 16.61 11.54
CA PHE A 39 11.14 18.01 11.57
C PHE A 39 11.68 18.81 10.38
N ALA A 40 12.93 18.59 10.00
CA ALA A 40 13.55 19.28 8.87
C ALA A 40 12.83 19.01 7.54
N ARG A 41 12.14 17.87 7.44
CA ARG A 41 11.34 17.50 6.27
C ARG A 41 9.84 17.84 6.41
N GLY A 42 9.48 18.60 7.45
CA GLY A 42 8.13 19.09 7.68
C GLY A 42 7.18 18.10 8.34
N PHE A 43 7.68 17.00 8.89
CA PHE A 43 6.87 16.02 9.63
C PHE A 43 6.84 16.34 11.13
N ASP A 44 5.78 15.90 11.81
CA ASP A 44 5.75 15.87 13.27
C ASP A 44 6.56 14.66 13.76
N ALA A 45 7.84 14.93 14.05
CA ALA A 45 8.77 13.93 14.54
C ALA A 45 8.82 13.86 16.08
N THR A 46 7.83 14.42 16.78
CA THR A 46 7.72 14.31 18.24
C THR A 46 7.78 12.82 18.64
N PRO A 47 8.70 12.42 19.53
CA PRO A 47 8.79 11.06 20.01
C PRO A 47 7.52 10.66 20.78
N VAL A 48 6.85 9.61 20.37
CA VAL A 48 5.67 9.07 21.05
C VAL A 48 5.76 7.54 21.15
N THR A 49 5.18 6.99 22.19
CA THR A 49 5.02 5.54 22.33
C THR A 49 3.54 5.15 22.18
N LYS A 50 3.31 3.89 21.88
CA LYS A 50 1.97 3.29 21.74
C LYS A 50 1.97 1.88 22.35
N PRO A 51 0.79 1.34 22.67
CA PRO A 51 0.68 -0.05 23.12
C PRO A 51 1.38 -1.02 22.17
N GLY A 52 2.13 -1.97 22.70
CA GLY A 52 2.90 -2.96 21.95
C GLY A 52 4.31 -2.54 21.58
N LEU A 53 4.72 -1.28 21.83
CA LEU A 53 6.07 -0.79 21.57
C LEU A 53 7.00 -0.88 22.79
N HIS A 54 6.52 -1.41 23.91
CA HIS A 54 7.30 -1.64 25.13
C HIS A 54 8.07 -0.39 25.63
N GLY A 55 7.40 0.78 25.62
CA GLY A 55 7.98 2.06 26.04
C GLY A 55 8.93 2.71 25.03
N ARG A 56 9.24 2.07 23.91
CA ARG A 56 10.03 2.67 22.84
C ARG A 56 9.27 3.78 22.15
N THR A 57 9.97 4.82 21.75
CA THR A 57 9.38 5.99 21.10
C THR A 57 9.79 6.06 19.63
N TYR A 58 8.88 6.58 18.82
CA TYR A 58 9.06 6.79 17.38
C TYR A 58 8.45 8.11 16.97
N PRO A 59 8.85 8.72 15.84
CA PRO A 59 8.23 9.92 15.33
C PRO A 59 6.71 9.75 15.19
N ARG A 60 5.94 10.74 15.65
CA ARG A 60 4.47 10.65 15.64
C ARG A 60 3.92 10.39 14.24
N ASP A 61 4.40 11.12 13.24
CA ASP A 61 3.93 10.95 11.86
C ASP A 61 4.37 9.62 11.24
N PHE A 62 5.51 9.06 11.67
CA PHE A 62 5.88 7.70 11.28
C PHE A 62 4.86 6.67 11.77
N LEU A 63 4.46 6.70 13.04
CA LEU A 63 3.45 5.78 13.56
C LEU A 63 2.07 5.99 12.91
N ARG A 64 1.71 7.22 12.56
CA ARG A 64 0.50 7.49 11.76
C ARG A 64 0.57 6.84 10.39
N SER A 65 1.73 6.92 9.74
CA SER A 65 1.97 6.27 8.45
C SER A 65 1.92 4.74 8.57
N VAL A 66 2.56 4.15 9.58
CA VAL A 66 2.48 2.70 9.86
C VAL A 66 1.04 2.24 10.07
N LYS A 67 0.24 3.02 10.81
CA LYS A 67 -1.19 2.72 10.99
C LYS A 67 -1.95 2.66 9.68
N LYS A 68 -1.62 3.54 8.75
CA LYS A 68 -2.26 3.62 7.43
C LYS A 68 -1.77 2.52 6.49
N GLU A 69 -0.47 2.32 6.42
CA GLU A 69 0.18 1.46 5.43
C GLU A 69 0.35 -0.01 5.92
N GLY A 70 0.21 -0.25 7.22
CA GLY A 70 0.32 -1.56 7.88
C GLY A 70 1.68 -1.84 8.48
N PHE A 71 2.77 -1.47 7.85
CA PHE A 71 4.16 -1.68 8.28
C PHE A 71 5.00 -0.43 8.10
N GLY A 72 6.10 -0.33 8.86
CA GLY A 72 7.14 0.69 8.70
C GLY A 72 8.51 0.15 9.09
N ARG A 73 9.54 0.55 8.34
CA ARG A 73 10.93 0.20 8.59
C ARG A 73 11.51 1.08 9.67
N ILE A 74 12.00 0.49 10.76
CA ILE A 74 12.67 1.22 11.85
C ILE A 74 14.17 1.36 11.62
N VAL A 75 14.74 2.44 12.16
CA VAL A 75 16.19 2.70 12.07
C VAL A 75 16.99 1.71 12.91
N THR A 76 16.55 1.50 14.16
CA THR A 76 17.25 0.60 15.10
C THR A 76 16.42 -0.67 15.30
N PRO A 77 16.91 -1.84 14.86
CA PRO A 77 16.21 -3.10 15.06
C PRO A 77 15.95 -3.40 16.54
N VAL A 78 14.84 -4.06 16.82
CA VAL A 78 14.44 -4.51 18.15
C VAL A 78 14.42 -6.03 18.17
N ASN A 79 15.32 -6.65 18.92
CA ASN A 79 15.48 -8.12 18.96
C ASN A 79 15.57 -8.74 17.54
N GLY A 80 16.37 -8.13 16.66
CA GLY A 80 16.54 -8.54 15.26
C GLY A 80 15.41 -8.19 14.33
N ARG A 81 14.30 -7.65 14.82
CA ARG A 81 13.14 -7.24 14.02
C ARG A 81 13.32 -5.82 13.52
N GLN A 82 13.15 -5.62 12.23
CA GLN A 82 13.46 -4.36 11.54
C GLN A 82 12.23 -3.53 11.21
N TYR A 83 11.04 -4.00 11.60
CA TYR A 83 9.77 -3.35 11.24
C TYR A 83 8.85 -3.20 12.45
N ILE A 84 8.05 -2.15 12.41
CA ILE A 84 6.84 -2.02 13.20
C ILE A 84 5.67 -2.41 12.31
N ARG A 85 4.70 -3.14 12.87
CA ARG A 85 3.42 -3.42 12.24
C ARG A 85 2.27 -2.82 13.07
N TYR A 86 1.20 -2.44 12.41
CA TYR A 86 -0.05 -2.07 13.07
C TYR A 86 -0.93 -3.31 13.29
N ASN A 87 -1.35 -3.53 14.53
CA ASN A 87 -2.14 -4.69 14.92
C ASN A 87 -3.66 -4.39 15.02
N GLY A 88 -4.08 -3.16 14.73
CA GLY A 88 -5.44 -2.69 14.98
C GLY A 88 -5.62 -2.12 16.38
N GLY A 89 -6.76 -1.44 16.63
CA GLY A 89 -7.12 -0.91 17.95
C GLY A 89 -6.11 0.08 18.56
N GLY A 90 -5.27 0.73 17.74
CA GLY A 90 -4.21 1.63 18.22
C GLY A 90 -2.97 0.92 18.75
N SER A 91 -2.88 -0.40 18.64
CA SER A 91 -1.75 -1.22 19.06
C SER A 91 -0.80 -1.52 17.92
N PHE A 92 0.49 -1.68 18.25
CA PHE A 92 1.57 -1.98 17.33
C PHE A 92 2.35 -3.21 17.82
N GLY A 93 3.25 -3.69 16.99
CA GLY A 93 4.17 -4.77 17.33
C GLY A 93 5.41 -4.70 16.46
N PHE A 94 6.38 -5.57 16.72
CA PHE A 94 7.59 -5.68 15.91
C PHE A 94 7.51 -6.89 14.98
N ALA A 95 8.06 -6.75 13.79
CA ALA A 95 8.04 -7.78 12.76
C ALA A 95 9.39 -7.88 12.05
N SER A 96 9.69 -9.06 11.50
CA SER A 96 10.94 -9.30 10.77
C SER A 96 10.86 -8.80 9.33
N HIS A 97 9.66 -8.72 8.76
CA HIS A 97 9.40 -8.25 7.39
C HIS A 97 7.95 -7.82 7.23
N PRO A 98 7.64 -6.97 6.24
CA PRO A 98 6.26 -6.69 5.86
C PRO A 98 5.58 -7.95 5.33
N ALA A 99 4.37 -8.23 5.78
CA ALA A 99 3.62 -9.40 5.37
C ALA A 99 2.12 -9.12 5.31
N GLY A 100 1.45 -9.80 4.40
CA GLY A 100 0.00 -9.95 4.39
C GLY A 100 -0.40 -11.35 4.86
N GLY A 101 -1.69 -11.64 4.83
CA GLY A 101 -2.17 -12.99 5.15
C GLY A 101 -1.73 -14.08 4.17
N GLY A 102 -1.21 -13.70 3.00
CA GLY A 102 -0.62 -14.59 2.00
C GLY A 102 0.88 -14.82 2.13
N GLY A 103 1.55 -14.17 3.10
CA GLY A 103 2.97 -14.27 3.33
C GLY A 103 3.71 -12.95 3.21
N VAL A 104 5.03 -13.01 3.02
CA VAL A 104 5.91 -11.86 2.87
C VAL A 104 5.53 -11.04 1.63
N LEU A 105 5.46 -9.72 1.80
CA LEU A 105 5.23 -8.80 0.68
C LEU A 105 6.49 -8.70 -0.18
N VAL A 106 6.30 -8.77 -1.49
CA VAL A 106 7.34 -8.62 -2.50
C VAL A 106 7.13 -7.30 -3.21
N ASP A 107 8.17 -6.47 -3.23
CA ASP A 107 8.15 -5.16 -3.88
C ASP A 107 7.68 -5.24 -5.33
N ARG A 108 6.73 -4.40 -5.70
CA ARG A 108 6.23 -4.24 -7.07
C ARG A 108 5.69 -5.53 -7.69
N TYR A 109 5.24 -6.45 -6.82
CA TYR A 109 4.59 -7.69 -7.21
C TYR A 109 3.42 -8.05 -6.29
N SER A 110 3.53 -7.83 -4.98
CA SER A 110 2.43 -8.04 -4.05
C SER A 110 1.38 -6.94 -4.18
N ALA A 111 0.13 -7.31 -4.01
CA ALA A 111 -0.97 -6.37 -3.94
C ALA A 111 -1.97 -6.78 -2.86
N ALA A 112 -2.75 -5.81 -2.40
CA ALA A 112 -3.89 -6.03 -1.53
C ALA A 112 -5.18 -5.81 -2.32
N ALA A 113 -6.21 -6.60 -2.00
CA ALA A 113 -7.54 -6.47 -2.58
C ALA A 113 -8.61 -6.83 -1.54
N LYS A 114 -9.83 -6.35 -1.76
CA LYS A 114 -10.98 -6.79 -0.98
C LYS A 114 -11.30 -8.24 -1.38
N LEU A 115 -11.15 -9.16 -0.45
CA LEU A 115 -11.42 -10.59 -0.69
C LEU A 115 -12.93 -10.86 -0.79
N GLY A 116 -13.30 -12.04 -1.31
CA GLY A 116 -14.68 -12.44 -1.50
C GLY A 116 -15.35 -11.92 -2.77
N GLN A 117 -14.60 -11.24 -3.63
CA GLN A 117 -15.03 -10.89 -4.98
C GLN A 117 -14.67 -12.02 -5.95
N SER A 118 -15.50 -12.20 -6.97
CA SER A 118 -15.28 -13.26 -7.98
C SER A 118 -13.87 -13.21 -8.55
N GLY A 119 -13.10 -14.27 -8.36
CA GLY A 119 -11.73 -14.44 -8.84
C GLY A 119 -10.65 -13.67 -8.05
N LEU A 120 -11.00 -12.74 -7.18
CA LEU A 120 -10.07 -12.03 -6.31
C LEU A 120 -9.95 -12.76 -4.97
N HIS A 121 -9.07 -13.71 -4.90
CA HIS A 121 -8.74 -14.46 -3.70
C HIS A 121 -7.24 -14.33 -3.39
N ARG A 122 -6.89 -14.66 -2.17
CA ARG A 122 -5.48 -14.68 -1.76
C ARG A 122 -4.69 -15.66 -2.62
N GLY A 123 -3.59 -15.20 -3.18
CA GLY A 123 -2.77 -15.99 -4.11
C GLY A 123 -3.13 -15.79 -5.59
N ALA A 124 -4.27 -15.17 -5.92
CA ALA A 124 -4.60 -14.85 -7.31
C ALA A 124 -3.55 -13.98 -7.95
N VAL A 125 -3.18 -14.27 -9.19
CA VAL A 125 -2.29 -13.45 -9.99
C VAL A 125 -3.12 -12.68 -11.01
N ILE A 126 -2.93 -11.36 -11.03
CA ILE A 126 -3.66 -10.43 -11.88
C ILE A 126 -2.68 -9.72 -12.80
N GLU A 127 -3.05 -9.56 -14.04
CA GLU A 127 -2.36 -8.68 -15.00
C GLU A 127 -3.22 -7.48 -15.31
N THR A 128 -2.67 -6.27 -15.09
CA THR A 128 -3.31 -4.99 -15.38
C THR A 128 -2.79 -4.44 -16.71
N GLU A 129 -3.64 -3.77 -17.47
CA GLU A 129 -3.26 -3.08 -18.69
C GLU A 129 -3.21 -1.58 -18.42
N SER A 130 -2.07 -1.10 -17.94
CA SER A 130 -1.88 0.32 -17.63
C SER A 130 -0.45 0.78 -17.87
N PRO A 131 -0.20 1.66 -18.84
CA PRO A 131 1.10 2.29 -19.03
C PRO A 131 1.56 3.06 -17.78
N THR A 132 0.65 3.68 -17.05
CA THR A 132 0.94 4.42 -15.82
C THR A 132 1.42 3.49 -14.72
N VAL A 133 0.75 2.37 -14.49
CA VAL A 133 1.16 1.35 -13.53
C VAL A 133 2.52 0.77 -13.91
N GLN A 134 2.72 0.42 -15.17
CA GLN A 134 4.00 -0.08 -15.67
C GLN A 134 5.13 0.93 -15.45
N LYS A 135 4.89 2.21 -15.69
CA LYS A 135 5.89 3.27 -15.50
C LYS A 135 6.27 3.43 -14.03
N VAL A 136 5.29 3.40 -13.12
CA VAL A 136 5.50 3.64 -11.68
C VAL A 136 6.14 2.43 -11.01
N PHE A 137 5.65 1.24 -11.30
CA PHE A 137 6.04 0.02 -10.59
C PHE A 137 7.04 -0.85 -11.36
N GLY A 138 7.23 -0.61 -12.65
CA GLY A 138 8.01 -1.50 -13.51
C GLY A 138 7.34 -2.86 -13.78
N SER A 139 6.07 -2.99 -13.42
CA SER A 139 5.27 -4.21 -13.55
C SER A 139 3.80 -3.89 -13.75
N ASN A 140 3.11 -4.77 -14.46
CA ASN A 140 1.65 -4.85 -14.54
C ASN A 140 1.11 -6.17 -13.96
N ARG A 141 1.96 -6.99 -13.36
CA ARG A 141 1.59 -8.29 -12.82
C ARG A 141 1.63 -8.28 -11.30
N TRP A 142 0.52 -8.70 -10.68
CA TRP A 142 0.27 -8.56 -9.25
C TRP A 142 -0.24 -9.88 -8.66
N LYS A 143 0.32 -10.28 -7.51
CA LYS A 143 -0.19 -11.38 -6.71
C LYS A 143 -0.91 -10.83 -5.49
N ILE A 144 -2.16 -11.25 -5.29
CA ILE A 144 -2.94 -10.84 -4.13
C ILE A 144 -2.41 -11.55 -2.88
N MET A 145 -1.70 -10.81 -2.04
CA MET A 145 -1.07 -11.33 -0.82
C MET A 145 -1.69 -10.78 0.45
N ASP A 146 -2.46 -9.70 0.33
CA ASP A 146 -2.96 -8.95 1.47
C ASP A 146 -4.40 -8.50 1.26
N THR A 147 -5.00 -8.00 2.34
CA THR A 147 -6.31 -7.36 2.33
C THR A 147 -6.30 -6.17 3.30
N GLY A 148 -7.28 -5.29 3.19
CA GLY A 148 -7.42 -4.15 4.09
C GLY A 148 -8.88 -3.72 4.23
N GLY A 149 -9.25 -3.28 5.44
CA GLY A 149 -10.64 -2.87 5.75
C GLY A 149 -11.10 -1.63 4.97
N GLY A 150 -10.16 -0.78 4.53
CA GLY A 150 -10.44 0.42 3.74
C GLY A 150 -10.48 0.20 2.23
N LEU A 151 -10.21 -1.01 1.76
CA LEU A 151 -10.21 -1.31 0.33
C LEU A 151 -11.63 -1.34 -0.24
N ARG A 152 -11.77 -0.71 -1.38
CA ARG A 152 -13.02 -0.72 -2.15
C ARG A 152 -13.11 -1.97 -3.02
N ARG A 153 -14.32 -2.26 -3.45
CA ARG A 153 -14.54 -3.29 -4.46
C ARG A 153 -13.80 -2.92 -5.75
N TRP A 154 -13.10 -3.90 -6.36
CA TRP A 154 -12.31 -3.72 -7.59
C TRP A 154 -11.16 -2.70 -7.47
N GLN A 155 -10.66 -2.52 -6.28
CA GLN A 155 -9.42 -1.82 -6.02
C GLN A 155 -8.29 -2.83 -5.86
N ILE A 156 -7.21 -2.61 -6.57
CA ILE A 156 -5.94 -3.33 -6.43
C ILE A 156 -4.94 -2.34 -5.84
N ASP A 157 -4.58 -2.53 -4.60
CA ASP A 157 -3.61 -1.68 -3.91
C ASP A 157 -2.23 -2.29 -4.08
N CYS A 158 -1.42 -1.67 -4.94
CA CYS A 158 -0.15 -2.19 -5.42
C CYS A 158 0.97 -1.85 -4.43
N TYR A 159 1.70 -2.87 -3.97
CA TYR A 159 2.80 -2.68 -3.04
C TYR A 159 4.05 -2.13 -3.74
N PHE A 160 4.46 -0.94 -3.36
CA PHE A 160 5.61 -0.26 -3.95
C PHE A 160 6.95 -0.75 -3.38
N GLY A 161 6.97 -1.26 -2.17
CA GLY A 161 8.18 -1.59 -1.42
C GLY A 161 8.49 -0.59 -0.33
N GLU A 162 9.74 -0.51 0.08
CA GLU A 162 10.20 0.41 1.12
C GLU A 162 10.69 1.72 0.52
N ASP A 163 10.27 2.85 1.10
CA ASP A 163 10.80 4.16 0.73
C ASP A 163 10.67 5.15 1.90
N GLU A 164 11.42 6.23 1.83
CA GLU A 164 11.19 7.40 2.69
C GLU A 164 9.91 8.11 2.23
N PRO A 165 9.22 8.81 3.16
CA PRO A 165 8.04 9.58 2.80
C PRO A 165 8.41 10.79 1.96
N LEU A 166 7.56 11.14 1.01
CA LEU A 166 7.61 12.44 0.35
C LEU A 166 7.29 13.54 1.37
N GLY A 167 7.96 14.67 1.27
CA GLY A 167 7.81 15.80 2.18
C GLY A 167 6.40 16.44 2.17
N PRO A 168 6.21 17.55 2.88
CA PRO A 168 4.90 18.18 3.04
C PRO A 168 4.28 18.60 1.71
N GLY A 169 2.96 18.76 1.72
CA GLY A 169 2.14 19.13 0.56
C GLY A 169 1.09 18.09 0.22
N LYS A 170 0.53 18.17 -0.98
CA LYS A 170 -0.57 17.30 -1.42
C LYS A 170 -0.25 15.80 -1.31
N PHE A 171 1.00 15.43 -1.52
CA PHE A 171 1.46 14.04 -1.53
C PHE A 171 2.20 13.65 -0.26
N GLN A 172 2.04 14.42 0.81
CA GLN A 172 2.65 14.10 2.10
C GLN A 172 2.35 12.67 2.53
N GLY A 173 3.40 11.97 2.96
CA GLY A 173 3.28 10.57 3.38
C GLY A 173 3.25 9.55 2.24
N ARG A 174 3.30 9.96 0.97
CA ARG A 174 3.52 9.05 -0.17
C ARG A 174 5.00 8.65 -0.25
N PRO A 175 5.35 7.55 -0.96
CA PRO A 175 6.74 7.22 -1.23
C PRO A 175 7.47 8.38 -1.92
N ARG A 176 8.71 8.63 -1.52
CA ARG A 176 9.51 9.72 -2.09
C ARG A 176 9.73 9.60 -3.59
N ALA A 177 9.81 8.38 -4.09
CA ALA A 177 10.11 8.10 -5.50
C ALA A 177 8.93 8.39 -6.45
N THR A 178 7.72 8.65 -5.95
CA THR A 178 6.57 8.84 -6.84
C THR A 178 5.47 9.71 -6.24
N THR A 179 4.79 10.45 -7.11
CA THR A 179 3.56 11.18 -6.81
C THR A 179 2.31 10.45 -7.33
N PHE A 180 2.43 9.16 -7.65
CA PHE A 180 1.31 8.35 -8.11
C PHE A 180 0.15 8.37 -7.12
N GLU A 181 -1.05 8.64 -7.59
CA GLU A 181 -2.28 8.60 -6.80
C GLU A 181 -3.08 7.34 -7.09
N TYR A 182 -3.46 7.16 -8.35
CA TYR A 182 -4.21 6.01 -8.84
C TYR A 182 -4.19 5.94 -10.37
N ALA A 183 -4.53 4.77 -10.91
CA ALA A 183 -4.81 4.59 -12.34
C ALA A 183 -5.94 3.58 -12.52
N TYR A 184 -6.80 3.80 -13.49
CA TYR A 184 -7.76 2.78 -13.91
C TYR A 184 -7.15 1.87 -14.96
N ALA A 185 -7.45 0.59 -14.89
CA ALA A 185 -6.91 -0.40 -15.81
C ALA A 185 -7.92 -1.52 -16.08
N ASN A 186 -7.89 -2.06 -17.28
CA ASN A 186 -8.42 -3.39 -17.51
C ASN A 186 -7.48 -4.39 -16.82
N ALA A 187 -8.04 -5.43 -16.25
CA ALA A 187 -7.28 -6.47 -15.58
C ALA A 187 -7.86 -7.85 -15.87
N ARG A 188 -7.00 -8.84 -15.91
CA ARG A 188 -7.40 -10.26 -16.04
C ARG A 188 -6.73 -11.08 -14.96
N ILE A 189 -7.43 -12.10 -14.49
CA ILE A 189 -6.89 -13.08 -13.57
C ILE A 189 -6.21 -14.17 -14.40
N LEU A 190 -4.98 -14.53 -14.03
CA LEU A 190 -4.15 -15.48 -14.78
C LEU A 190 -4.28 -16.95 -14.24
N ASN A 191 -4.80 -17.12 -13.01
CA ASN A 191 -4.93 -18.43 -12.36
C ASN A 191 -6.17 -18.54 -11.49
#